data_4a2c5d828a5d63f847c4e6e8eb90e777
#
_entry.id   4a2c5d828a5d63f847c4e6e8eb90e777
#
_cell.length_a   1.000
_cell.length_b   1.000
_cell.length_c   1.000
_cell.angle_alpha   90.00
_cell.angle_beta   90.00
_cell.angle_gamma   90.00
#
_symmetry.space_group_name_H-M   'P 1'
#
loop_
_entity.id
_entity.type
_entity.pdbx_description
1 polymer ?
#
loop_
_entity_poly.entity_id
_entity_poly.type
_entity_poly.pdbx_seq_one_letter_code
_entity_poly.pdbx_strand_id
1 'polypeptide(L)' 'MEMEVAIQLIINEYKEELTRLMNENVLLRAQVKQLQNELNTDKGSDE' A
#
# COMPACT_ATOMS: atom_id res chain seq x y z
N MET A 1 20.01 -9.73 26.18
CA MET A 1 19.30 -8.53 25.70
C MET A 1 18.20 -8.19 26.69
N GLU A 2 18.09 -6.93 27.02
CA GLU A 2 17.02 -6.52 27.91
C GLU A 2 15.67 -6.61 27.21
N MET A 3 14.65 -6.88 27.99
CA MET A 3 13.30 -7.02 27.44
C MET A 3 12.82 -5.74 26.77
N GLU A 4 13.14 -4.59 27.35
CA GLU A 4 12.73 -3.32 26.76
C GLU A 4 13.35 -3.11 25.38
N VAL A 5 14.61 -3.48 25.21
CA VAL A 5 15.28 -3.37 23.92
C VAL A 5 14.63 -4.33 22.93
N ALA A 6 14.32 -5.55 23.38
CA ALA A 6 13.67 -6.52 22.51
C ALA A 6 12.31 -6.02 22.04
N ILE A 7 11.54 -5.42 22.94
CA ILE A 7 10.23 -4.88 22.62
C ILE A 7 10.36 -3.75 21.60
N GLN A 8 11.34 -2.87 21.79
CA GLN A 8 11.53 -1.77 20.85
C GLN A 8 11.92 -2.26 19.46
N LEU A 9 12.75 -3.29 19.40
CA LEU A 9 13.12 -3.87 18.12
C LEU A 9 11.90 -4.46 17.41
N ILE A 10 11.05 -5.13 18.16
CA ILE A 10 9.84 -5.71 17.59
C ILE A 10 8.91 -4.61 17.10
N ILE A 11 8.72 -3.57 17.89
CA ILE A 11 7.87 -2.45 17.48
C ILE A 11 8.41 -1.79 16.21
N ASN A 12 9.72 -1.60 16.13
CA ASN A 12 10.34 -1.00 14.95
C ASN A 12 10.12 -1.87 13.71
N GLU A 13 10.22 -3.18 13.87
CA GLU A 13 9.97 -4.10 12.76
C GLU A 13 8.53 -4.02 12.29
N TYR A 14 7.57 -3.93 13.23
CA TYR A 14 6.18 -3.78 12.85
C TYR A 14 5.94 -2.46 12.11
N LYS A 15 6.56 -1.39 12.57
CA LYS A 15 6.41 -0.10 11.91
C LYS A 15 6.95 -0.13 10.48
N GLU A 16 8.10 -0.74 10.29
CA GLU A 16 8.69 -0.85 8.97
C GLU A 16 7.78 -1.67 8.04
N GLU A 17 7.25 -2.76 8.55
CA GLU A 17 6.38 -3.62 7.76
C GLU A 17 5.08 -2.92 7.42
N LEU A 18 4.51 -2.20 8.38
CA LEU A 18 3.29 -1.43 8.14
C LEU A 18 3.51 -0.36 7.06
N THR A 19 4.64 0.35 7.15
CA THR A 19 4.94 1.36 6.16
C THR A 19 5.06 0.75 4.78
N ARG A 20 5.75 -0.39 4.66
CA ARG A 20 5.92 -1.07 3.40
C ARG A 20 4.57 -1.52 2.84
N LEU A 21 3.75 -2.13 3.68
CA LEU A 21 2.44 -2.61 3.26
C LEU A 21 1.51 -1.47 2.88
N MET A 22 1.57 -0.37 3.62
CA MET A 22 0.77 0.80 3.28
C MET A 22 1.17 1.36 1.92
N ASN A 23 2.46 1.44 1.65
CA ASN A 23 2.94 1.94 0.37
C ASN A 23 2.49 1.02 -0.76
N GLU A 24 2.61 -0.28 -0.58
CA GLU A 24 2.16 -1.25 -1.57
C GLU A 24 0.66 -1.13 -1.79
N ASN A 25 -0.09 -0.93 -0.71
CA ASN A 25 -1.54 -0.82 -0.80
C ASN A 25 -1.96 0.41 -1.59
N VAL A 26 -1.31 1.55 -1.32
CA VAL A 26 -1.59 2.78 -2.03
C VAL A 26 -1.28 2.61 -3.51
N LEU A 27 -0.14 2.00 -3.82
CA LEU A 27 0.26 1.77 -5.20
C LEU A 27 -0.75 0.88 -5.93
N LEU A 28 -1.15 -0.20 -5.29
CA LEU A 28 -2.13 -1.10 -5.90
C LEU A 28 -3.47 -0.44 -6.12
N ARG A 29 -3.91 0.37 -5.16
CA ARG A 29 -5.16 1.11 -5.31
C ARG A 29 -5.09 2.10 -6.46
N ALA A 30 -3.96 2.77 -6.60
CA ALA A 30 -3.76 3.70 -7.70
C ALA A 30 -3.80 2.97 -9.04
N GLN A 31 -3.19 1.79 -9.10
CA GLN A 31 -3.22 1.00 -10.32
C GLN A 31 -4.63 0.54 -10.66
N VAL A 32 -5.40 0.13 -9.65
CA VAL A 32 -6.79 -0.27 -9.88
C VAL A 32 -7.60 0.91 -10.41
N LYS A 33 -7.42 2.09 -9.81
CA LYS A 33 -8.13 3.28 -10.27
C LYS A 33 -7.74 3.65 -11.68
N GLN A 34 -6.47 3.51 -12.02
CA GLN A 34 -6.00 3.79 -13.37
C GLN A 34 -6.67 2.84 -14.37
N LEU A 35 -6.73 1.56 -14.04
CA LEU A 35 -7.39 0.59 -14.92
C LEU A 35 -8.87 0.87 -15.06
N GLN A 36 -9.52 1.26 -13.98
CA GLN A 36 -10.94 1.60 -14.03
C GLN A 36 -11.16 2.83 -14.92
N ASN A 37 -10.28 3.82 -14.81
CA ASN A 37 -10.37 5.01 -15.65
C ASN A 37 -10.16 4.67 -17.11
N GLU A 38 -9.22 3.80 -17.41
CA GLU A 38 -8.97 3.38 -18.79
C GLU A 38 -10.18 2.66 -19.35
N LEU A 39 -10.80 1.79 -18.58
CA LEU A 39 -12.00 1.10 -19.01
C LEU A 39 -13.15 2.07 -19.24
N ASN A 40 -13.31 3.02 -18.34
CA ASN A 40 -14.37 4.00 -18.47
C ASN A 40 -14.13 4.92 -19.65
N THR A 41 -12.90 5.28 -19.89
CA THR A 41 -12.54 6.12 -21.03
C THR A 41 -12.85 5.41 -22.33
N ASP A 42 -12.52 4.13 -22.41
CA ASP A 42 -12.83 3.34 -23.60
C ASP A 42 -14.33 3.29 -23.87
N LYS A 43 -15.09 3.09 -22.79
CA LYS A 43 -16.56 3.08 -22.92
C LYS A 43 -17.09 4.46 -23.30
N GLY A 44 -16.52 5.49 -22.68
CA GLY A 44 -16.95 6.84 -22.93
C GLY A 44 -16.65 7.29 -24.34
N SER A 45 -15.54 6.85 -24.91
CA SER A 45 -15.16 7.26 -26.24
C SER A 45 -16.05 6.65 -27.32
N ASP A 46 -16.73 5.57 -26.99
CA ASP A 46 -17.66 4.93 -27.90
C ASP A 46 -19.01 5.63 -27.95
N GLU A 47 -19.26 6.43 -26.95
CA GLU A 47 -20.51 7.18 -26.89
C GLU A 47 -20.42 8.48 -27.68
#